data_3227e664670a2de51e87f14a62ab25d3
#
_entry.id   3227e664670a2de51e87f14a62ab25d3
#
_cell.length_a   1.000
_cell.length_b   1.000
_cell.length_c   1.000
_cell.angle_alpha   90.00
_cell.angle_beta   90.00
_cell.angle_gamma   90.00
#
_symmetry.space_group_name_H-M   'P 1'
#
loop_
_entity.id
_entity.type
_entity.pdbx_description
1 polymer ?
#
loop_
_entity_poly.entity_id
_entity_poly.type
_entity_poly.pdbx_seq_one_letter_code
_entity_poly.pdbx_strand_id
1 'polypeptide(L)'
;MAVLNLFRRPKKELPILAEVLDSLSDTVLVFTPQLEISYVNACWKTLTGYPQKEAIDSCFSDYIHPEDQHNWIAFTQEVNRERLSQCLWFRLIRKDSEVRWCEIRLQPLHADQHSPLTATLCDITPQVRSDEIRKATHRSLSGLVNRLSGMLYRGRNDTRWTMEYVSEGCLGLTGYSRDQLLNQTQLSIGALIHPNDASRVWETVQCALQQQQSFELYYQLLHADGQYRQVYEKGQGIYSSTGAVLGIEGVILNITPTE
;
A
#
# COMPACT_ATOMS: atom_id res chain seq x y z
N MET A 1 -27.25 -10.53 32.96
CA MET A 1 -27.76 -9.47 33.85
C MET A 1 -26.77 -8.32 34.14
N ALA A 2 -25.51 -8.42 33.84
CA ALA A 2 -24.52 -7.35 34.12
C ALA A 2 -24.53 -6.18 33.12
N VAL A 3 -24.96 -6.38 31.87
CA VAL A 3 -25.02 -5.33 30.82
C VAL A 3 -26.08 -4.27 31.11
N LEU A 4 -27.14 -4.62 31.85
CA LEU A 4 -28.18 -3.66 32.26
C LEU A 4 -27.73 -2.65 33.32
N ASN A 5 -26.63 -2.84 34.01
CA ASN A 5 -26.16 -1.93 35.02
C ASN A 5 -25.24 -0.80 34.52
N LEU A 6 -24.64 -0.91 33.34
CA LEU A 6 -23.90 0.18 32.74
C LEU A 6 -24.82 1.36 32.32
N PHE A 7 -26.11 1.09 32.10
CA PHE A 7 -27.11 2.09 31.70
C PHE A 7 -27.94 2.63 32.89
N ARG A 8 -27.60 2.30 34.13
CA ARG A 8 -28.25 2.85 35.35
C ARG A 8 -27.53 4.08 35.94
N ARG A 9 -26.73 4.81 35.15
CA ARG A 9 -26.31 6.16 35.55
C ARG A 9 -27.40 7.17 35.23
N PRO A 10 -27.42 8.34 35.88
CA PRO A 10 -28.56 9.25 35.85
C PRO A 10 -28.90 9.65 34.41
N LYS A 11 -30.18 9.70 34.09
CA LYS A 11 -30.78 9.97 32.77
C LYS A 11 -30.26 11.19 32.01
N LYS A 12 -29.41 12.05 32.62
CA LYS A 12 -28.83 13.25 32.01
C LYS A 12 -27.48 13.01 31.31
N GLU A 13 -26.75 11.94 31.60
CA GLU A 13 -25.43 11.66 30.97
C GLU A 13 -25.51 10.80 29.71
N LEU A 14 -26.58 10.02 29.56
CA LEU A 14 -26.81 9.15 28.40
C LEU A 14 -26.94 9.88 27.06
N PRO A 15 -27.65 11.04 26.96
CA PRO A 15 -27.73 11.77 25.70
C PRO A 15 -26.37 12.28 25.23
N ILE A 16 -25.54 12.81 26.15
CA ILE A 16 -24.21 13.35 25.82
C ILE A 16 -23.27 12.27 25.30
N LEU A 17 -23.28 11.06 25.90
CA LEU A 17 -22.44 9.96 25.44
C LEU A 17 -22.84 9.48 24.02
N ALA A 18 -24.14 9.39 23.74
CA ALA A 18 -24.64 9.03 22.43
C ALA A 18 -24.23 10.11 21.37
N GLU A 19 -24.40 11.38 21.68
CA GLU A 19 -23.97 12.49 20.83
C GLU A 19 -22.46 12.46 20.55
N VAL A 20 -21.65 12.15 21.55
CA VAL A 20 -20.20 12.00 21.40
C VAL A 20 -19.87 10.83 20.46
N LEU A 21 -20.49 9.68 20.67
CA LEU A 21 -20.29 8.50 19.79
C LEU A 21 -20.75 8.76 18.36
N ASP A 22 -21.85 9.50 18.18
CA ASP A 22 -22.37 9.85 16.86
C ASP A 22 -21.56 10.95 16.16
N SER A 23 -20.74 11.71 16.91
CA SER A 23 -19.82 12.72 16.35
C SER A 23 -18.49 12.13 15.83
N LEU A 24 -18.22 10.86 16.12
CA LEU A 24 -17.01 10.17 15.64
C LEU A 24 -17.09 9.96 14.12
N SER A 25 -15.94 9.87 13.47
CA SER A 25 -15.85 9.54 12.04
C SER A 25 -15.98 8.04 11.80
N ASP A 26 -15.67 7.23 12.80
CA ASP A 26 -15.67 5.78 12.71
C ASP A 26 -16.98 5.17 13.25
N THR A 27 -17.35 4.03 12.71
CA THR A 27 -18.46 3.25 13.22
C THR A 27 -18.04 2.55 14.50
N VAL A 28 -18.79 2.77 15.59
CA VAL A 28 -18.59 2.08 16.88
C VAL A 28 -19.68 1.02 17.03
N LEU A 29 -19.25 -0.19 17.40
CA LEU A 29 -20.14 -1.34 17.62
C LEU A 29 -19.91 -1.94 19.01
N VAL A 30 -20.96 -2.54 19.55
CA VAL A 30 -20.89 -3.43 20.71
C VAL A 30 -21.57 -4.73 20.33
N PHE A 31 -20.93 -5.86 20.66
CA PHE A 31 -21.43 -7.19 20.38
C PHE A 31 -21.87 -7.89 21.66
N THR A 32 -22.90 -8.71 21.56
CA THR A 32 -23.22 -9.71 22.57
C THR A 32 -22.13 -10.78 22.61
N PRO A 33 -22.08 -11.63 23.66
CA PRO A 33 -21.19 -12.81 23.67
C PRO A 33 -21.41 -13.77 22.49
N GLN A 34 -22.59 -13.73 21.87
CA GLN A 34 -22.96 -14.53 20.69
C GLN A 34 -22.55 -13.87 19.36
N LEU A 35 -21.85 -12.73 19.41
CA LEU A 35 -21.42 -11.92 18.25
C LEU A 35 -22.58 -11.28 17.47
N GLU A 36 -23.72 -11.10 18.11
CA GLU A 36 -24.82 -10.28 17.58
C GLU A 36 -24.58 -8.81 17.92
N ILE A 37 -25.00 -7.91 17.05
CA ILE A 37 -24.85 -6.47 17.22
C ILE A 37 -25.84 -5.98 18.31
N SER A 38 -25.34 -5.50 19.44
CA SER A 38 -26.20 -4.91 20.50
C SER A 38 -26.24 -3.37 20.45
N TYR A 39 -25.27 -2.74 19.81
CA TYR A 39 -25.21 -1.28 19.64
C TYR A 39 -24.42 -0.91 18.39
N VAL A 40 -24.85 0.14 17.71
CA VAL A 40 -24.08 0.86 16.68
C VAL A 40 -24.35 2.36 16.79
N ASN A 41 -23.34 3.21 16.51
CA ASN A 41 -23.52 4.65 16.39
C ASN A 41 -24.09 5.06 15.05
N ALA A 42 -24.36 6.36 14.84
CA ALA A 42 -24.97 6.91 13.61
C ALA A 42 -24.12 6.64 12.36
N CYS A 43 -22.79 6.51 12.48
CA CYS A 43 -21.89 6.25 11.37
C CYS A 43 -22.16 4.92 10.66
N TRP A 44 -22.80 3.94 11.34
CA TRP A 44 -23.21 2.68 10.76
C TRP A 44 -24.02 2.86 9.47
N LYS A 45 -25.04 3.74 9.50
CA LYS A 45 -25.90 3.97 8.32
C LYS A 45 -25.11 4.57 7.16
N THR A 46 -24.19 5.47 7.43
CA THR A 46 -23.32 6.09 6.41
C THR A 46 -22.41 5.07 5.76
N LEU A 47 -21.81 4.20 6.55
CA LEU A 47 -20.87 3.19 6.06
C LEU A 47 -21.59 2.07 5.31
N THR A 48 -22.65 1.50 5.90
CA THR A 48 -23.28 0.26 5.41
C THR A 48 -24.52 0.48 4.56
N GLY A 49 -25.17 1.64 4.68
CA GLY A 49 -26.47 1.93 4.08
C GLY A 49 -27.67 1.33 4.83
N TYR A 50 -27.44 0.48 5.83
CA TYR A 50 -28.49 -0.10 6.67
C TYR A 50 -28.85 0.82 7.83
N PRO A 51 -30.14 1.00 8.15
CA PRO A 51 -30.55 1.69 9.37
C PRO A 51 -30.02 1.00 10.63
N GLN A 52 -29.67 1.77 11.66
CA GLN A 52 -29.20 1.23 12.95
C GLN A 52 -30.17 0.19 13.54
N LYS A 53 -31.47 0.41 13.39
CA LYS A 53 -32.51 -0.49 13.91
C LYS A 53 -32.53 -1.87 13.24
N GLU A 54 -32.13 -1.94 11.98
CA GLU A 54 -32.01 -3.22 11.26
C GLU A 54 -30.76 -4.01 11.68
N ALA A 55 -29.74 -3.31 12.20
CA ALA A 55 -28.49 -3.92 12.64
C ALA A 55 -28.58 -4.54 14.03
N ILE A 56 -29.39 -3.98 14.93
CA ILE A 56 -29.54 -4.51 16.29
C ILE A 56 -30.13 -5.92 16.25
N ASP A 57 -29.55 -6.81 17.06
CA ASP A 57 -29.88 -8.24 17.16
C ASP A 57 -29.60 -9.04 15.87
N SER A 58 -28.92 -8.44 14.85
CA SER A 58 -28.45 -9.16 13.67
C SER A 58 -27.03 -9.70 13.86
N CYS A 59 -26.69 -10.73 13.08
CA CYS A 59 -25.35 -11.27 13.04
C CYS A 59 -24.44 -10.40 12.15
N PHE A 60 -23.29 -9.96 12.69
CA PHE A 60 -22.38 -9.10 11.93
C PHE A 60 -21.85 -9.78 10.65
N SER A 61 -21.72 -11.12 10.65
CA SER A 61 -21.29 -11.88 9.47
C SER A 61 -22.20 -11.70 8.24
N ASP A 62 -23.47 -11.30 8.44
CA ASP A 62 -24.41 -11.11 7.34
C ASP A 62 -24.05 -9.92 6.44
N TYR A 63 -23.25 -9.00 6.97
CA TYR A 63 -22.74 -7.82 6.25
C TYR A 63 -21.36 -8.06 5.61
N ILE A 64 -20.71 -9.20 5.92
CA ILE A 64 -19.37 -9.54 5.42
C ILE A 64 -19.49 -10.29 4.08
N HIS A 65 -18.60 -9.96 3.15
CA HIS A 65 -18.51 -10.69 1.88
C HIS A 65 -18.31 -12.19 2.13
N PRO A 66 -19.01 -13.09 1.40
CA PRO A 66 -18.99 -14.54 1.67
C PRO A 66 -17.59 -15.14 1.73
N GLU A 67 -16.67 -14.70 0.88
CA GLU A 67 -15.29 -15.20 0.88
C GLU A 67 -14.49 -14.81 2.14
N ASP A 68 -14.90 -13.77 2.87
CA ASP A 68 -14.20 -13.26 4.04
C ASP A 68 -14.83 -13.76 5.37
N GLN A 69 -16.02 -14.39 5.32
CA GLN A 69 -16.71 -14.87 6.52
C GLN A 69 -15.90 -15.90 7.29
N HIS A 70 -15.15 -16.77 6.62
CA HIS A 70 -14.27 -17.73 7.28
C HIS A 70 -13.19 -17.05 8.15
N ASN A 71 -12.57 -16.00 7.59
CA ASN A 71 -11.56 -15.21 8.30
C ASN A 71 -12.16 -14.50 9.53
N TRP A 72 -13.39 -14.01 9.40
CA TRP A 72 -14.12 -13.39 10.50
C TRP A 72 -14.35 -14.36 11.68
N ILE A 73 -14.79 -15.59 11.39
CA ILE A 73 -15.00 -16.61 12.41
C ILE A 73 -13.70 -16.94 13.13
N ALA A 74 -12.62 -17.19 12.41
CA ALA A 74 -11.30 -17.47 13.00
C ALA A 74 -10.80 -16.31 13.86
N PHE A 75 -10.93 -15.07 13.36
CA PHE A 75 -10.54 -13.85 14.04
C PHE A 75 -11.29 -13.65 15.37
N THR A 76 -12.60 -13.82 15.37
CA THR A 76 -13.40 -13.64 16.60
C THR A 76 -13.10 -14.71 17.66
N GLN A 77 -12.81 -15.93 17.22
CA GLN A 77 -12.36 -17.01 18.14
C GLN A 77 -11.03 -16.67 18.79
N GLU A 78 -10.08 -16.12 18.02
CA GLU A 78 -8.77 -15.71 18.52
C GLU A 78 -8.86 -14.56 19.52
N VAL A 79 -9.61 -13.49 19.19
CA VAL A 79 -9.85 -12.36 20.11
C VAL A 79 -10.50 -12.83 21.41
N ASN A 80 -11.48 -13.74 21.34
CA ASN A 80 -12.11 -14.32 22.52
C ASN A 80 -11.16 -15.18 23.37
N ARG A 81 -10.25 -15.91 22.71
CA ARG A 81 -9.26 -16.75 23.40
C ARG A 81 -8.18 -15.93 24.07
N GLU A 82 -7.60 -14.97 23.35
CA GLU A 82 -6.45 -14.20 23.81
C GLU A 82 -6.83 -12.98 24.64
N ARG A 83 -8.07 -12.49 24.49
CA ARG A 83 -8.60 -11.29 25.18
C ARG A 83 -7.77 -10.04 24.90
N LEU A 84 -7.15 -9.96 23.71
CA LEU A 84 -6.36 -8.83 23.24
C LEU A 84 -7.08 -8.08 22.11
N SER A 85 -6.77 -6.80 21.96
CA SER A 85 -7.23 -6.01 20.83
C SER A 85 -6.53 -6.49 19.56
N GLN A 86 -7.30 -6.79 18.52
CA GLN A 86 -6.79 -7.23 17.22
C GLN A 86 -7.54 -6.52 16.08
N CYS A 87 -6.92 -6.50 14.89
CA CYS A 87 -7.48 -5.88 13.68
C CYS A 87 -7.65 -6.92 12.57
N LEU A 88 -8.71 -6.77 11.79
CA LEU A 88 -8.97 -7.55 10.59
C LEU A 88 -9.40 -6.63 9.45
N TRP A 89 -8.89 -6.86 8.25
CA TRP A 89 -9.39 -6.25 7.02
C TRP A 89 -10.30 -7.24 6.29
N PHE A 90 -11.44 -6.74 5.84
CA PHE A 90 -12.43 -7.55 5.14
C PHE A 90 -13.29 -6.68 4.20
N ARG A 91 -14.03 -7.34 3.32
CA ARG A 91 -15.01 -6.68 2.44
C ARG A 91 -16.38 -6.70 3.10
N LEU A 92 -16.99 -5.53 3.20
CA LEU A 92 -18.34 -5.33 3.67
C LEU A 92 -19.26 -5.11 2.47
N ILE A 93 -20.44 -5.75 2.48
CA ILE A 93 -21.49 -5.56 1.46
C ILE A 93 -22.51 -4.58 2.00
N ARG A 94 -22.66 -3.46 1.32
CA ARG A 94 -23.65 -2.43 1.64
C ARG A 94 -25.07 -2.85 1.21
N LYS A 95 -26.06 -2.10 1.69
CA LYS A 95 -27.48 -2.31 1.33
C LYS A 95 -27.76 -2.13 -0.19
N ASP A 96 -26.99 -1.29 -0.87
CA ASP A 96 -27.01 -1.08 -2.31
C ASP A 96 -26.14 -2.06 -3.11
N SER A 97 -25.62 -3.10 -2.45
CA SER A 97 -24.70 -4.12 -3.00
C SER A 97 -23.30 -3.59 -3.36
N GLU A 98 -22.97 -2.33 -3.04
CA GLU A 98 -21.58 -1.85 -3.16
C GLU A 98 -20.68 -2.59 -2.16
N VAL A 99 -19.49 -2.98 -2.60
CA VAL A 99 -18.48 -3.61 -1.74
C VAL A 99 -17.51 -2.54 -1.24
N ARG A 100 -17.31 -2.50 0.08
CA ARG A 100 -16.37 -1.63 0.77
C ARG A 100 -15.29 -2.44 1.47
N TRP A 101 -14.05 -2.00 1.36
CA TRP A 101 -12.99 -2.51 2.22
C TRP A 101 -13.07 -1.84 3.58
N CYS A 102 -13.11 -2.64 4.63
CA CYS A 102 -13.20 -2.15 5.99
C CYS A 102 -12.09 -2.75 6.86
N GLU A 103 -11.59 -1.94 7.80
CA GLU A 103 -10.80 -2.40 8.92
C GLU A 103 -11.69 -2.42 10.16
N ILE A 104 -11.77 -3.57 10.84
CA ILE A 104 -12.37 -3.67 12.17
C ILE A 104 -11.28 -3.90 13.20
N ARG A 105 -11.33 -3.12 14.29
CA ARG A 105 -10.56 -3.37 15.50
C ARG A 105 -11.49 -3.85 16.58
N LEU A 106 -11.32 -5.10 16.99
CA LEU A 106 -12.16 -5.77 17.96
C LEU A 106 -11.40 -5.93 19.27
N GLN A 107 -12.07 -5.67 20.40
CA GLN A 107 -11.49 -5.80 21.74
C GLN A 107 -12.56 -6.13 22.79
N PRO A 108 -12.21 -6.85 23.86
CA PRO A 108 -13.10 -7.06 25.00
C PRO A 108 -13.38 -5.75 25.73
N LEU A 109 -14.62 -5.54 26.17
CA LEU A 109 -14.98 -4.37 26.97
C LEU A 109 -14.37 -4.44 28.39
N HIS A 110 -14.24 -5.64 28.94
CA HIS A 110 -13.61 -5.94 30.24
C HIS A 110 -12.75 -7.21 30.15
N ALA A 111 -11.90 -7.42 31.13
CA ALA A 111 -10.97 -8.57 31.15
C ALA A 111 -11.63 -9.94 31.45
N ASP A 112 -12.89 -9.99 31.83
CA ASP A 112 -13.59 -11.24 32.14
C ASP A 112 -14.00 -12.00 30.86
N GLN A 113 -14.13 -13.34 30.98
CA GLN A 113 -14.38 -14.23 29.83
C GLN A 113 -15.74 -14.03 29.13
N HIS A 114 -16.72 -13.45 29.85
CA HIS A 114 -18.08 -13.25 29.35
C HIS A 114 -18.37 -11.79 29.00
N SER A 115 -17.33 -10.96 28.95
CA SER A 115 -17.46 -9.56 28.61
C SER A 115 -17.88 -9.39 27.14
N PRO A 116 -18.80 -8.46 26.85
CA PRO A 116 -19.10 -8.04 25.50
C PRO A 116 -17.84 -7.61 24.76
N LEU A 117 -17.85 -7.75 23.42
CA LEU A 117 -16.81 -7.19 22.58
C LEU A 117 -17.22 -5.80 22.08
N THR A 118 -16.28 -4.92 21.98
CA THR A 118 -16.44 -3.61 21.35
C THR A 118 -15.58 -3.53 20.10
N ALA A 119 -16.06 -2.81 19.09
CA ALA A 119 -15.30 -2.63 17.88
C ALA A 119 -15.37 -1.19 17.36
N THR A 120 -14.31 -0.78 16.66
CA THR A 120 -14.34 0.33 15.73
C THR A 120 -14.20 -0.22 14.32
N LEU A 121 -14.97 0.33 13.39
CA LEU A 121 -15.03 -0.08 11.99
C LEU A 121 -14.82 1.14 11.10
N CYS A 122 -13.77 1.11 10.29
CA CYS A 122 -13.35 2.18 9.39
C CYS A 122 -13.47 1.75 7.93
N ASP A 123 -13.90 2.66 7.05
CA ASP A 123 -13.84 2.49 5.60
C ASP A 123 -12.42 2.76 5.10
N ILE A 124 -11.73 1.73 4.63
CA ILE A 124 -10.39 1.82 4.04
C ILE A 124 -10.42 1.68 2.49
N THR A 125 -11.59 1.73 1.89
CA THR A 125 -11.75 1.63 0.42
C THR A 125 -10.93 2.67 -0.33
N PRO A 126 -10.87 3.95 0.10
CA PRO A 126 -10.04 4.96 -0.57
C PRO A 126 -8.56 4.60 -0.57
N GLN A 127 -8.03 4.08 0.56
CA GLN A 127 -6.64 3.66 0.71
C GLN A 127 -6.33 2.46 -0.19
N VAL A 128 -7.17 1.43 -0.16
CA VAL A 128 -7.01 0.23 -0.99
C VAL A 128 -7.07 0.59 -2.47
N ARG A 129 -8.04 1.42 -2.89
CA ARG A 129 -8.12 1.90 -4.28
C ARG A 129 -6.89 2.68 -4.72
N SER A 130 -6.39 3.58 -3.88
CA SER A 130 -5.19 4.36 -4.17
C SER A 130 -3.97 3.46 -4.37
N ASP A 131 -3.79 2.47 -3.50
CA ASP A 131 -2.69 1.50 -3.61
C ASP A 131 -2.81 0.61 -4.85
N GLU A 132 -4.02 0.15 -5.19
CA GLU A 132 -4.28 -0.63 -6.40
C GLU A 132 -4.01 0.18 -7.69
N ILE A 133 -4.47 1.43 -7.74
CA ILE A 133 -4.21 2.33 -8.87
C ILE A 133 -2.70 2.57 -9.00
N ARG A 134 -2.00 2.84 -7.91
CA ARG A 134 -0.55 3.04 -7.91
C ARG A 134 0.18 1.81 -8.44
N LYS A 135 -0.18 0.62 -7.99
CA LYS A 135 0.40 -0.66 -8.46
C LYS A 135 0.08 -0.92 -9.93
N ALA A 136 -1.14 -0.63 -10.37
CA ALA A 136 -1.56 -0.81 -11.76
C ALA A 136 -0.82 0.15 -12.70
N THR A 137 -0.70 1.42 -12.32
CA THR A 137 0.04 2.44 -13.07
C THR A 137 1.51 2.05 -13.21
N HIS A 138 2.13 1.60 -12.13
CA HIS A 138 3.53 1.15 -12.14
C HIS A 138 3.74 -0.05 -13.08
N ARG A 139 2.84 -1.06 -13.04
CA ARG A 139 2.88 -2.22 -13.95
C ARG A 139 2.69 -1.80 -15.41
N SER A 140 1.77 -0.88 -15.68
CA SER A 140 1.49 -0.39 -17.03
C SER A 140 2.70 0.36 -17.61
N LEU A 141 3.31 1.27 -16.84
CA LEU A 141 4.52 1.98 -17.26
C LEU A 141 5.68 1.03 -17.53
N SER A 142 5.91 0.06 -16.66
CA SER A 142 6.94 -0.98 -16.89
C SER A 142 6.68 -1.77 -18.18
N GLY A 143 5.43 -2.14 -18.43
CA GLY A 143 5.05 -2.86 -19.66
C GLY A 143 5.25 -2.03 -20.95
N LEU A 144 5.01 -0.73 -20.90
CA LEU A 144 5.27 0.16 -22.05
C LEU A 144 6.76 0.27 -22.34
N VAL A 145 7.59 0.46 -21.31
CA VAL A 145 9.05 0.57 -21.49
C VAL A 145 9.67 -0.75 -21.96
N ASN A 146 9.19 -1.89 -21.48
CA ASN A 146 9.64 -3.20 -21.95
C ASN A 146 9.39 -3.40 -23.45
N ARG A 147 8.30 -2.82 -24.01
CA ARG A 147 8.02 -2.85 -25.46
C ARG A 147 8.94 -1.94 -26.26
N LEU A 148 9.56 -0.94 -25.64
CA LEU A 148 10.49 -0.02 -26.27
C LEU A 148 11.96 -0.49 -26.20
N SER A 149 12.22 -1.76 -25.87
CA SER A 149 13.57 -2.32 -25.69
C SER A 149 14.40 -1.52 -24.69
N GLY A 150 13.82 -1.23 -23.52
CA GLY A 150 14.46 -0.44 -22.49
C GLY A 150 14.10 -0.90 -21.08
N MET A 151 14.68 -0.23 -20.09
CA MET A 151 14.34 -0.45 -18.68
C MET A 151 14.01 0.85 -17.96
N LEU A 152 13.06 0.77 -17.03
CA LEU A 152 12.89 1.76 -15.97
C LEU A 152 13.82 1.41 -14.82
N TYR A 153 14.39 2.42 -14.19
CA TYR A 153 15.25 2.22 -13.04
C TYR A 153 15.02 3.27 -11.95
N ARG A 154 15.39 2.89 -10.73
CA ARG A 154 15.70 3.76 -9.60
C ARG A 154 16.99 3.28 -8.98
N GLY A 155 17.91 4.19 -8.70
CA GLY A 155 19.23 3.88 -8.14
C GLY A 155 19.72 4.95 -7.20
N ARG A 156 20.78 4.61 -6.49
CA ARG A 156 21.51 5.54 -5.63
C ARG A 156 22.37 6.48 -6.46
N ASN A 157 22.56 7.68 -5.96
CA ASN A 157 23.55 8.59 -6.51
C ASN A 157 24.95 8.22 -5.98
N ASP A 158 25.50 7.13 -6.48
CA ASP A 158 26.87 6.67 -6.18
C ASP A 158 27.62 6.34 -7.49
N THR A 159 28.94 6.23 -7.44
CA THR A 159 29.79 5.97 -8.61
C THR A 159 29.55 4.60 -9.25
N ARG A 160 28.85 3.71 -8.57
CA ARG A 160 28.49 2.38 -9.08
C ARG A 160 27.12 2.37 -9.75
N TRP A 161 26.32 3.42 -9.58
CA TRP A 161 24.91 3.45 -9.99
C TRP A 161 24.16 2.23 -9.44
N THR A 162 24.21 2.06 -8.09
CA THR A 162 23.58 0.93 -7.40
C THR A 162 22.08 0.98 -7.57
N MET A 163 21.51 -0.04 -8.25
CA MET A 163 20.09 -0.10 -8.54
C MET A 163 19.30 -0.59 -7.33
N GLU A 164 18.22 0.12 -7.00
CA GLU A 164 17.21 -0.24 -6.00
C GLU A 164 15.93 -0.79 -6.64
N TYR A 165 15.70 -0.42 -7.89
CA TYR A 165 14.61 -0.94 -8.71
C TYR A 165 15.03 -0.95 -10.18
N VAL A 166 14.70 -2.03 -10.89
CA VAL A 166 14.74 -2.10 -12.36
C VAL A 166 13.51 -2.85 -12.89
N SER A 167 13.00 -2.45 -14.05
CA SER A 167 11.91 -3.17 -14.72
C SER A 167 12.42 -4.45 -15.40
N GLU A 168 11.51 -5.34 -15.82
CA GLU A 168 11.87 -6.59 -16.54
C GLU A 168 12.65 -6.35 -17.83
N GLY A 169 12.53 -5.16 -18.43
CA GLY A 169 13.28 -4.77 -19.62
C GLY A 169 14.81 -4.74 -19.45
N CYS A 170 15.30 -4.82 -18.21
CA CYS A 170 16.73 -4.90 -17.92
C CYS A 170 17.39 -6.13 -18.59
N LEU A 171 16.68 -7.26 -18.64
CA LEU A 171 17.19 -8.48 -19.29
C LEU A 171 17.46 -8.25 -20.77
N GLY A 172 16.52 -7.66 -21.50
CA GLY A 172 16.69 -7.35 -22.92
C GLY A 172 17.73 -6.29 -23.21
N LEU A 173 17.93 -5.32 -22.28
CA LEU A 173 18.88 -4.22 -22.43
C LEU A 173 20.32 -4.63 -22.07
N THR A 174 20.49 -5.37 -20.99
CA THR A 174 21.81 -5.67 -20.40
C THR A 174 22.21 -7.16 -20.47
N GLY A 175 21.23 -8.05 -20.72
CA GLY A 175 21.43 -9.51 -20.64
C GLY A 175 21.45 -10.06 -19.20
N TYR A 176 21.25 -9.21 -18.19
CA TYR A 176 21.23 -9.60 -16.78
C TYR A 176 19.83 -9.51 -16.19
N SER A 177 19.47 -10.43 -15.32
CA SER A 177 18.19 -10.44 -14.62
C SER A 177 18.11 -9.34 -13.56
N ARG A 178 16.89 -9.04 -13.09
CA ARG A 178 16.67 -8.05 -12.01
C ARG A 178 17.47 -8.40 -10.76
N ASP A 179 17.46 -9.68 -10.34
CA ASP A 179 18.14 -10.12 -9.12
C ASP A 179 19.67 -9.95 -9.20
N GLN A 180 20.22 -10.03 -10.43
CA GLN A 180 21.65 -9.80 -10.67
C GLN A 180 22.04 -8.33 -10.63
N LEU A 181 21.11 -7.41 -10.91
CA LEU A 181 21.36 -5.96 -10.96
C LEU A 181 20.98 -5.25 -9.66
N LEU A 182 20.07 -5.81 -8.85
CA LEU A 182 19.56 -5.16 -7.63
C LEU A 182 20.55 -5.29 -6.47
N ASN A 183 20.94 -4.16 -5.89
CA ASN A 183 21.77 -4.09 -4.68
C ASN A 183 23.08 -4.91 -4.73
N GLN A 184 23.57 -5.22 -5.93
CA GLN A 184 24.76 -6.05 -6.11
C GLN A 184 26.05 -5.21 -6.03
N THR A 185 27.06 -5.75 -5.33
CA THR A 185 28.38 -5.10 -5.21
C THR A 185 29.32 -5.46 -6.34
N GLN A 186 29.14 -6.60 -6.98
CA GLN A 186 30.03 -7.11 -8.04
C GLN A 186 29.57 -6.70 -9.44
N LEU A 187 28.27 -6.67 -9.69
CA LEU A 187 27.68 -6.24 -10.95
C LEU A 187 26.83 -4.98 -10.71
N SER A 188 27.24 -3.87 -11.25
CA SER A 188 26.55 -2.59 -11.16
C SER A 188 26.39 -1.97 -12.54
N ILE A 189 25.40 -1.12 -12.73
CA ILE A 189 25.24 -0.40 -14.01
C ILE A 189 26.49 0.41 -14.32
N GLY A 190 27.12 1.02 -13.31
CA GLY A 190 28.38 1.74 -13.50
C GLY A 190 29.51 0.90 -14.10
N ALA A 191 29.58 -0.40 -13.75
CA ALA A 191 30.56 -1.32 -14.33
C ALA A 191 30.24 -1.73 -15.80
N LEU A 192 29.00 -1.58 -16.22
CA LEU A 192 28.57 -1.87 -17.60
C LEU A 192 28.72 -0.66 -18.53
N ILE A 193 28.86 0.56 -18.01
CA ILE A 193 29.12 1.75 -18.83
C ILE A 193 30.52 1.64 -19.45
N HIS A 194 30.61 1.94 -20.75
CA HIS A 194 31.91 1.95 -21.44
C HIS A 194 32.89 2.90 -20.72
N PRO A 195 34.17 2.48 -20.47
CA PRO A 195 35.13 3.29 -19.73
C PRO A 195 35.33 4.73 -20.26
N ASN A 196 35.25 4.91 -21.58
CA ASN A 196 35.37 6.24 -22.20
C ASN A 196 34.15 7.15 -21.93
N ASP A 197 33.01 6.60 -21.55
CA ASP A 197 31.78 7.35 -21.28
C ASP A 197 31.58 7.62 -19.78
N ALA A 198 32.18 6.81 -18.89
CA ALA A 198 31.89 6.80 -17.47
C ALA A 198 32.04 8.18 -16.79
N SER A 199 33.14 8.90 -17.06
CA SER A 199 33.37 10.23 -16.47
C SER A 199 32.34 11.25 -16.96
N ARG A 200 32.08 11.26 -18.28
CA ARG A 200 31.11 12.16 -18.89
C ARG A 200 29.68 11.91 -18.36
N VAL A 201 29.28 10.66 -18.24
CA VAL A 201 27.99 10.27 -17.67
C VAL A 201 27.86 10.79 -16.24
N TRP A 202 28.86 10.54 -15.41
CA TRP A 202 28.88 11.02 -14.02
C TRP A 202 28.76 12.54 -13.94
N GLU A 203 29.62 13.28 -14.62
CA GLU A 203 29.65 14.75 -14.58
C GLU A 203 28.34 15.36 -15.04
N THR A 204 27.75 14.83 -16.12
CA THR A 204 26.47 15.33 -16.64
C THR A 204 25.33 15.13 -15.65
N VAL A 205 25.25 13.94 -15.05
CA VAL A 205 24.24 13.67 -14.02
C VAL A 205 24.42 14.55 -12.80
N GLN A 206 25.67 14.69 -12.27
CA GLN A 206 25.91 15.55 -11.09
C GLN A 206 25.57 17.01 -11.36
N CYS A 207 25.88 17.53 -12.55
CA CYS A 207 25.51 18.89 -12.95
C CYS A 207 23.99 19.07 -12.96
N ALA A 208 23.25 18.14 -13.55
CA ALA A 208 21.78 18.19 -13.58
C ALA A 208 21.17 18.09 -12.18
N LEU A 209 21.71 17.22 -11.31
CA LEU A 209 21.25 17.07 -9.92
C LEU A 209 21.45 18.34 -9.10
N GLN A 210 22.58 19.03 -9.25
CA GLN A 210 22.86 20.31 -8.59
C GLN A 210 21.85 21.41 -9.01
N GLN A 211 21.40 21.37 -10.25
CA GLN A 211 20.43 22.31 -10.78
C GLN A 211 18.96 21.85 -10.60
N GLN A 212 18.74 20.69 -10.02
CA GLN A 212 17.44 20.03 -9.89
C GLN A 212 16.70 19.88 -11.23
N GLN A 213 17.44 19.60 -12.29
CA GLN A 213 16.94 19.40 -13.65
C GLN A 213 16.99 17.93 -14.06
N SER A 214 16.21 17.56 -15.08
CA SER A 214 16.35 16.27 -15.74
C SER A 214 17.60 16.24 -16.59
N PHE A 215 18.16 15.05 -16.79
CA PHE A 215 19.30 14.82 -17.68
C PHE A 215 18.92 13.91 -18.84
N GLU A 216 19.64 14.08 -19.95
CA GLU A 216 19.55 13.23 -21.13
C GLU A 216 20.98 12.86 -21.57
N LEU A 217 21.20 11.57 -21.82
CA LEU A 217 22.52 11.01 -22.08
C LEU A 217 22.49 9.99 -23.21
N TYR A 218 23.59 9.97 -23.98
CA TYR A 218 23.88 8.93 -24.96
C TYR A 218 25.23 8.30 -24.58
N TYR A 219 25.26 6.98 -24.41
CA TYR A 219 26.49 6.28 -24.04
C TYR A 219 26.43 4.81 -24.48
N GLN A 220 27.54 4.10 -24.29
CA GLN A 220 27.65 2.68 -24.59
C GLN A 220 27.52 1.86 -23.32
N LEU A 221 26.66 0.82 -23.36
CA LEU A 221 26.43 -0.11 -22.27
C LEU A 221 26.83 -1.52 -22.69
N LEU A 222 27.68 -2.18 -21.88
CA LEU A 222 28.12 -3.56 -22.14
C LEU A 222 26.98 -4.53 -21.83
N HIS A 223 26.58 -5.31 -22.82
CA HIS A 223 25.63 -6.40 -22.67
C HIS A 223 26.34 -7.69 -22.26
N ALA A 224 25.62 -8.65 -21.65
CA ALA A 224 26.17 -9.93 -21.17
C ALA A 224 26.77 -10.80 -22.29
N ASP A 225 26.41 -10.57 -23.56
CA ASP A 225 27.01 -11.23 -24.74
C ASP A 225 28.38 -10.66 -25.13
N GLY A 226 28.89 -9.67 -24.40
CA GLY A 226 30.17 -9.01 -24.66
C GLY A 226 30.11 -7.87 -25.70
N GLN A 227 28.93 -7.56 -26.24
CA GLN A 227 28.73 -6.50 -27.22
C GLN A 227 28.32 -5.19 -26.52
N TYR A 228 28.80 -4.06 -27.02
CA TYR A 228 28.33 -2.76 -26.58
C TYR A 228 27.03 -2.36 -27.31
N ARG A 229 26.04 -1.94 -26.54
CA ARG A 229 24.78 -1.38 -27.02
C ARG A 229 24.79 0.13 -26.91
N GLN A 230 24.35 0.82 -27.95
CA GLN A 230 24.10 2.25 -27.87
C GLN A 230 22.83 2.48 -27.09
N VAL A 231 22.87 3.30 -26.06
CA VAL A 231 21.71 3.58 -25.21
C VAL A 231 21.46 5.10 -25.14
N TYR A 232 20.18 5.40 -24.99
CA TYR A 232 19.68 6.72 -24.62
C TYR A 232 19.09 6.63 -23.22
N GLU A 233 19.50 7.51 -22.36
CA GLU A 233 18.99 7.63 -20.99
C GLU A 233 18.35 8.99 -20.78
N LYS A 234 17.15 8.97 -20.15
CA LYS A 234 16.50 10.16 -19.63
C LYS A 234 16.13 9.92 -18.17
N GLY A 235 16.62 10.80 -17.29
CA GLY A 235 16.41 10.63 -15.85
C GLY A 235 16.31 11.95 -15.11
N GLN A 236 16.04 11.84 -13.82
CA GLN A 236 15.96 12.96 -12.89
C GLN A 236 16.37 12.54 -11.48
N GLY A 237 16.68 13.52 -10.63
CA GLY A 237 16.94 13.32 -9.21
C GLY A 237 15.65 13.08 -8.41
N ILE A 238 15.78 12.29 -7.36
CA ILE A 238 14.78 12.17 -6.29
C ILE A 238 15.31 12.97 -5.11
N TYR A 239 14.50 13.90 -4.60
CA TYR A 239 14.93 14.85 -3.57
C TYR A 239 14.09 14.71 -2.30
N SER A 240 14.70 14.96 -1.16
CA SER A 240 13.99 15.14 0.11
C SER A 240 13.26 16.48 0.15
N SER A 241 12.42 16.67 1.15
CA SER A 241 11.76 17.96 1.42
C SER A 241 12.76 19.11 1.71
N THR A 242 14.00 18.77 2.07
CA THR A 242 15.10 19.74 2.31
C THR A 242 16.00 19.95 1.09
N GLY A 243 15.68 19.31 -0.06
CA GLY A 243 16.45 19.41 -1.31
C GLY A 243 17.67 18.49 -1.39
N ALA A 244 17.90 17.62 -0.40
CA ALA A 244 18.97 16.63 -0.47
C ALA A 244 18.64 15.54 -1.50
N VAL A 245 19.62 15.14 -2.32
CA VAL A 245 19.49 14.07 -3.30
C VAL A 245 19.37 12.73 -2.59
N LEU A 246 18.24 12.04 -2.76
CA LEU A 246 17.97 10.71 -2.21
C LEU A 246 18.36 9.60 -3.19
N GLY A 247 18.36 9.89 -4.49
CA GLY A 247 18.65 8.95 -5.55
C GLY A 247 18.33 9.53 -6.92
N ILE A 248 18.34 8.67 -7.92
CA ILE A 248 17.96 9.00 -9.30
C ILE A 248 16.93 7.99 -9.82
N GLU A 249 16.10 8.41 -10.75
CA GLU A 249 15.19 7.53 -11.47
C GLU A 249 15.09 7.95 -12.94
N GLY A 250 14.79 6.98 -13.80
CA GLY A 250 14.70 7.26 -15.22
C GLY A 250 14.38 6.05 -16.08
N VAL A 251 14.62 6.24 -17.37
CA VAL A 251 14.49 5.21 -18.40
C VAL A 251 15.78 5.14 -19.21
N ILE A 252 16.24 3.91 -19.49
CA ILE A 252 17.33 3.63 -20.43
C ILE A 252 16.75 2.83 -21.59
N LEU A 253 16.93 3.32 -22.81
CA LEU A 253 16.43 2.71 -24.04
C LEU A 253 17.59 2.22 -24.91
N ASN A 254 17.47 1.04 -25.48
CA ASN A 254 18.38 0.57 -26.52
C ASN A 254 18.08 1.31 -27.83
N ILE A 255 19.05 2.02 -28.36
CA ILE A 255 18.98 2.72 -29.64
C ILE A 255 19.97 2.16 -30.65
N THR A 256 20.56 1.00 -30.37
CA THR A 256 21.43 0.31 -31.33
C THR A 256 20.61 0.00 -32.57
N PRO A 257 21.06 0.45 -33.79
CA PRO A 257 20.38 0.08 -35.03
C PRO A 257 20.25 -1.45 -35.15
N THR A 258 19.05 -1.94 -35.40
CA THR A 258 18.85 -3.31 -35.86
C THR A 258 19.27 -3.43 -37.30
N GLU A 259 20.25 -4.30 -37.61
CA GLU A 259 20.61 -4.67 -38.96
C GLU A 259 19.44 -5.35 -39.70
#